data_184e4c566cb49f7ba39359edfc254eb1
#
_entry.id   184e4c566cb49f7ba39359edfc254eb1
#
_cell.length_a   1.000
_cell.length_b   1.000
_cell.length_c   1.000
_cell.angle_alpha   90.00
_cell.angle_beta   90.00
_cell.angle_gamma   90.00
#
_symmetry.space_group_name_H-M   'P 1'
#
loop_
_entity.id
_entity.type
_entity.pdbx_description
1 polymer ?
#
loop_
_entity_poly.entity_id
_entity_poly.type
_entity_poly.pdbx_seq_one_letter_code
_entity_poly.pdbx_strand_id
1 'polypeptide(L)'
;LVRSAAKIVERVPFSTERKYMATLCDTAEGRILFVKGAPEIVMACCDMPATVRRQMETVLAGWQSQAMRTLAFACKAADTADVDHLTLQAVAAISDPLRPEVPAAVSNCRDAGIDVKIVTGDTTATAMEIARQIGVVRTNTQELGEEAVNKDMAALHEAGALSSSSTEASITGPEFAALSDEEAFRRIGGLKVMSRARPADKQRLVNLLQQRGEVVAVTGDGTNDAPALNHAHVGLSLGSGTSVAKNASDMTLMDDSFDSIVRAVRWGRSLYRNIQRFIFFQ
;
A
#
# COMPACT_ATOMS: atom_id res chain seq x y z
N LEU A 1 13.71 28.02 -8.18
CA LEU A 1 15.00 28.76 -8.19
C LEU A 1 16.10 28.03 -8.98
N VAL A 2 16.23 26.71 -8.88
CA VAL A 2 17.32 25.95 -9.58
C VAL A 2 17.06 25.79 -11.08
N ARG A 3 15.80 25.71 -11.52
CA ARG A 3 15.43 25.56 -12.95
C ARG A 3 15.78 26.76 -13.84
N SER A 4 15.92 27.94 -13.26
CA SER A 4 16.25 29.16 -14.02
C SER A 4 17.76 29.36 -14.22
N ALA A 5 18.60 28.60 -13.51
CA ALA A 5 20.04 28.75 -13.51
C ALA A 5 20.80 27.71 -14.38
N ALA A 6 20.10 26.68 -14.88
CA ALA A 6 20.70 25.59 -15.64
C ALA A 6 20.03 25.45 -17.02
N LYS A 7 20.83 25.46 -18.09
CA LYS A 7 20.36 25.21 -19.46
C LYS A 7 20.48 23.72 -19.78
N ILE A 8 19.36 23.10 -20.12
CA ILE A 8 19.34 21.69 -20.51
C ILE A 8 19.97 21.54 -21.91
N VAL A 9 21.00 20.70 -22.00
CA VAL A 9 21.70 20.35 -23.24
C VAL A 9 21.10 19.10 -23.87
N GLU A 10 20.92 18.05 -23.05
CA GLU A 10 20.41 16.77 -23.52
C GLU A 10 19.55 16.11 -22.45
N ARG A 11 18.54 15.31 -22.86
CA ARG A 11 17.72 14.48 -21.97
C ARG A 11 17.67 13.06 -22.46
N VAL A 12 17.95 12.13 -21.54
CA VAL A 12 17.65 10.71 -21.68
C VAL A 12 16.38 10.43 -20.86
N PRO A 13 15.22 10.24 -21.49
CA PRO A 13 13.97 10.02 -20.78
C PRO A 13 13.98 8.68 -20.04
N PHE A 14 13.17 8.54 -19.00
CA PHE A 14 12.99 7.29 -18.29
C PHE A 14 12.47 6.20 -19.24
N SER A 15 12.99 4.99 -19.12
CA SER A 15 12.41 3.80 -19.73
C SER A 15 12.37 2.65 -18.69
N THR A 16 11.42 1.75 -18.84
CA THR A 16 11.27 0.58 -17.97
C THR A 16 12.44 -0.39 -18.08
N GLU A 17 13.14 -0.40 -19.20
CA GLU A 17 14.33 -1.22 -19.43
C GLU A 17 15.55 -0.64 -18.69
N ARG A 18 15.79 0.66 -18.84
CA ARG A 18 16.93 1.35 -18.22
C ARG A 18 16.71 1.65 -16.74
N LYS A 19 15.45 1.83 -16.31
CA LYS A 19 15.05 2.19 -14.94
C LYS A 19 15.70 3.47 -14.38
N TYR A 20 16.22 4.33 -15.24
CA TYR A 20 16.74 5.66 -14.89
C TYR A 20 16.38 6.68 -15.96
N MET A 21 16.50 7.94 -15.58
CA MET A 21 16.56 9.08 -16.50
C MET A 21 17.82 9.89 -16.23
N ALA A 22 18.37 10.52 -17.27
CA ALA A 22 19.52 11.39 -17.17
C ALA A 22 19.24 12.75 -17.84
N THR A 23 19.88 13.80 -17.34
CA THR A 23 19.77 15.16 -17.90
C THR A 23 21.12 15.84 -17.83
N LEU A 24 21.64 16.21 -18.98
CA LEU A 24 22.87 16.97 -19.12
C LEU A 24 22.53 18.46 -19.15
N CYS A 25 23.13 19.22 -18.24
CA CYS A 25 22.85 20.64 -18.08
C CYS A 25 24.12 21.45 -18.08
N ASP A 26 24.09 22.62 -18.75
CA ASP A 26 25.08 23.68 -18.54
C ASP A 26 24.70 24.47 -17.28
N THR A 27 25.57 24.48 -16.28
CA THR A 27 25.39 25.17 -15.00
C THR A 27 26.48 26.24 -14.84
N ALA A 28 26.39 27.08 -13.83
CA ALA A 28 27.44 28.05 -13.50
C ALA A 28 28.79 27.41 -13.14
N GLU A 29 28.79 26.15 -12.71
CA GLU A 29 29.98 25.37 -12.31
C GLU A 29 30.51 24.50 -13.44
N GLY A 30 29.91 24.58 -14.63
CA GLY A 30 30.25 23.78 -15.80
C GLY A 30 29.11 22.85 -16.23
N ARG A 31 29.45 21.93 -17.13
CA ARG A 31 28.49 20.96 -17.64
C ARG A 31 28.38 19.76 -16.71
N ILE A 32 27.15 19.45 -16.23
CA ILE A 32 26.90 18.40 -15.25
C ILE A 32 25.81 17.47 -15.79
N LEU A 33 26.07 16.17 -15.72
CA LEU A 33 25.10 15.12 -15.94
C LEU A 33 24.43 14.76 -14.61
N PHE A 34 23.12 14.92 -14.54
CA PHE A 34 22.28 14.48 -13.40
C PHE A 34 21.54 13.21 -13.77
N VAL A 35 21.62 12.19 -12.91
CA VAL A 35 20.96 10.90 -13.10
C VAL A 35 20.07 10.61 -11.90
N LYS A 36 18.85 10.14 -12.15
CA LYS A 36 17.95 9.61 -11.12
C LYS A 36 17.29 8.34 -11.60
N GLY A 37 17.10 7.38 -10.71
CA GLY A 37 16.51 6.09 -11.07
C GLY A 37 16.47 5.10 -9.93
N ALA A 38 16.23 3.85 -10.29
CA ALA A 38 16.24 2.74 -9.35
C ALA A 38 17.62 2.63 -8.68
N PRO A 39 17.69 2.56 -7.34
CA PRO A 39 18.95 2.58 -6.62
C PRO A 39 19.94 1.52 -7.07
N GLU A 40 19.47 0.30 -7.33
CA GLU A 40 20.30 -0.82 -7.79
C GLU A 40 20.99 -0.51 -9.12
N ILE A 41 20.35 0.23 -10.02
CA ILE A 41 20.90 0.61 -11.32
C ILE A 41 21.83 1.80 -11.19
N VAL A 42 21.39 2.88 -10.54
CA VAL A 42 22.17 4.11 -10.40
C VAL A 42 23.44 3.86 -9.59
N MET A 43 23.36 3.09 -8.48
CA MET A 43 24.50 2.72 -7.67
C MET A 43 25.51 1.84 -8.43
N ALA A 44 25.04 0.99 -9.35
CA ALA A 44 25.92 0.18 -10.20
C ALA A 44 26.79 1.06 -11.12
N CYS A 45 26.28 2.22 -11.55
CA CYS A 45 26.99 3.20 -12.37
C CYS A 45 27.85 4.18 -11.55
N CYS A 46 27.86 4.07 -10.20
CA CYS A 46 28.63 4.96 -9.33
C CYS A 46 29.96 4.36 -8.91
N ASP A 47 30.98 5.22 -8.87
CA ASP A 47 32.26 4.90 -8.24
C ASP A 47 32.13 5.02 -6.72
N MET A 48 32.12 3.88 -6.02
CA MET A 48 32.06 3.85 -4.57
C MET A 48 32.81 2.64 -3.99
N PRO A 49 33.39 2.77 -2.78
CA PRO A 49 34.00 1.65 -2.08
C PRO A 49 33.00 0.52 -1.81
N ALA A 50 33.47 -0.73 -1.89
CA ALA A 50 32.61 -1.91 -1.67
C ALA A 50 31.95 -1.92 -0.27
N THR A 51 32.61 -1.37 0.74
CA THR A 51 32.08 -1.22 2.10
C THR A 51 30.88 -0.28 2.16
N VAL A 52 30.98 0.89 1.48
CA VAL A 52 29.89 1.87 1.40
C VAL A 52 28.73 1.28 0.61
N ARG A 53 29.00 0.60 -0.49
CA ARG A 53 27.97 -0.07 -1.29
C ARG A 53 27.15 -1.05 -0.45
N ARG A 54 27.80 -1.94 0.32
CA ARG A 54 27.13 -2.90 1.20
C ARG A 54 26.27 -2.22 2.29
N GLN A 55 26.79 -1.15 2.88
CA GLN A 55 26.01 -0.38 3.86
C GLN A 55 24.74 0.20 3.25
N MET A 56 24.84 0.80 2.07
CA MET A 56 23.70 1.35 1.34
C MET A 56 22.68 0.26 0.94
N GLU A 57 23.16 -0.89 0.48
CA GLU A 57 22.30 -2.05 0.15
C GLU A 57 21.54 -2.55 1.37
N THR A 58 22.16 -2.58 2.55
CA THR A 58 21.49 -2.96 3.81
C THR A 58 20.40 -1.95 4.17
N VAL A 59 20.69 -0.66 4.08
CA VAL A 59 19.69 0.39 4.35
C VAL A 59 18.54 0.33 3.35
N LEU A 60 18.85 0.14 2.07
CA LEU A 60 17.84 -0.02 1.01
C LEU A 60 16.94 -1.23 1.25
N ALA A 61 17.53 -2.38 1.62
CA ALA A 61 16.76 -3.57 1.96
C ALA A 61 15.79 -3.31 3.14
N GLY A 62 16.24 -2.58 4.16
CA GLY A 62 15.41 -2.15 5.28
C GLY A 62 14.23 -1.25 4.85
N TRP A 63 14.46 -0.28 3.97
CA TRP A 63 13.38 0.57 3.45
C TRP A 63 12.42 -0.19 2.53
N GLN A 64 12.94 -1.07 1.70
CA GLN A 64 12.13 -1.90 0.79
C GLN A 64 11.27 -2.92 1.56
N SER A 65 11.78 -3.47 2.68
CA SER A 65 10.97 -4.35 3.54
C SER A 65 9.79 -3.62 4.19
N GLN A 66 9.90 -2.30 4.39
CA GLN A 66 8.82 -1.42 4.84
C GLN A 66 7.95 -0.90 3.68
N ALA A 67 8.07 -1.50 2.50
CA ALA A 67 7.33 -1.13 1.29
C ALA A 67 7.56 0.33 0.81
N MET A 68 8.64 0.97 1.23
CA MET A 68 9.00 2.30 0.74
C MET A 68 9.50 2.24 -0.70
N ARG A 69 9.09 3.20 -1.52
CA ARG A 69 9.67 3.40 -2.85
C ARG A 69 11.02 4.08 -2.69
N THR A 70 12.06 3.51 -3.30
CA THR A 70 13.41 4.06 -3.20
C THR A 70 13.86 4.66 -4.54
N LEU A 71 14.58 5.77 -4.47
CA LEU A 71 15.09 6.49 -5.63
C LEU A 71 16.51 6.99 -5.33
N ALA A 72 17.46 6.71 -6.22
CA ALA A 72 18.81 7.21 -6.11
C ALA A 72 19.06 8.40 -7.05
N PHE A 73 19.94 9.29 -6.63
CA PHE A 73 20.39 10.46 -7.34
C PHE A 73 21.92 10.46 -7.42
N ALA A 74 22.45 10.65 -8.62
CA ALA A 74 23.88 10.73 -8.86
C ALA A 74 24.18 11.82 -9.89
N CYS A 75 25.41 12.32 -9.90
CA CYS A 75 25.87 13.26 -10.92
C CYS A 75 27.36 13.07 -11.22
N LYS A 76 27.77 13.65 -12.32
CA LYS A 76 29.21 13.86 -12.68
C LYS A 76 29.36 15.09 -13.56
N ALA A 77 30.56 15.68 -13.57
CA ALA A 77 30.96 16.60 -14.63
C ALA A 77 31.16 15.79 -15.92
N ALA A 78 30.50 16.16 -17.02
CA ALA A 78 30.53 15.41 -18.27
C ALA A 78 30.14 16.27 -19.46
N ASP A 79 30.69 15.97 -20.62
CA ASP A 79 30.33 16.60 -21.90
C ASP A 79 29.26 15.80 -22.66
N THR A 80 29.08 14.55 -22.29
CA THR A 80 28.14 13.60 -22.90
C THR A 80 27.18 13.05 -21.86
N ALA A 81 26.07 12.46 -22.29
CA ALA A 81 25.06 11.84 -21.42
C ALA A 81 25.37 10.38 -21.04
N ASP A 82 26.66 9.98 -21.05
CA ASP A 82 27.08 8.63 -20.69
C ASP A 82 26.94 8.38 -19.17
N VAL A 83 26.22 7.34 -18.81
CA VAL A 83 25.87 7.04 -17.42
C VAL A 83 26.82 5.97 -16.86
N ASP A 84 28.05 6.40 -16.60
CA ASP A 84 29.14 5.64 -15.96
C ASP A 84 29.93 6.54 -15.01
N HIS A 85 30.73 5.97 -14.13
CA HIS A 85 31.59 6.71 -13.21
C HIS A 85 30.92 7.90 -12.51
N LEU A 86 29.68 7.66 -12.02
CA LEU A 86 28.89 8.68 -11.33
C LEU A 86 29.31 8.80 -9.87
N THR A 87 29.06 9.97 -9.29
CA THR A 87 29.12 10.19 -7.85
C THR A 87 27.71 10.13 -7.27
N LEU A 88 27.45 9.17 -6.39
CA LEU A 88 26.18 9.07 -5.67
C LEU A 88 26.02 10.31 -4.77
N GLN A 89 24.92 11.02 -4.93
CA GLN A 89 24.60 12.21 -4.13
C GLN A 89 23.66 11.89 -2.97
N ALA A 90 22.62 11.11 -3.26
CA ALA A 90 21.60 10.75 -2.27
C ALA A 90 20.83 9.52 -2.70
N VAL A 91 20.23 8.85 -1.69
CA VAL A 91 19.14 7.91 -1.87
C VAL A 91 17.97 8.39 -1.04
N ALA A 92 16.79 8.46 -1.65
CA ALA A 92 15.55 8.84 -0.99
C ALA A 92 14.64 7.63 -0.86
N ALA A 93 14.06 7.46 0.32
CA ALA A 93 12.95 6.56 0.56
C ALA A 93 11.65 7.38 0.60
N ILE A 94 10.66 6.95 -0.13
CA ILE A 94 9.37 7.62 -0.27
C ILE A 94 8.32 6.65 0.25
N SER A 95 7.63 7.04 1.31
CA SER A 95 6.47 6.33 1.83
C SER A 95 5.27 7.25 1.83
N ASP A 96 4.10 6.67 1.64
CA ASP A 96 2.83 7.36 1.85
C ASP A 96 2.45 7.12 3.32
N PRO A 97 2.45 8.16 4.18
CA PRO A 97 2.20 7.97 5.61
C PRO A 97 0.75 7.56 5.84
N LEU A 98 0.55 6.61 6.73
CA LEU A 98 -0.79 6.27 7.20
C LEU A 98 -1.41 7.47 7.92
N ARG A 99 -2.70 7.65 7.72
CA ARG A 99 -3.47 8.63 8.50
C ARG A 99 -3.52 8.18 9.97
N PRO A 100 -3.18 9.05 10.93
CA PRO A 100 -3.00 8.67 12.34
C PRO A 100 -4.25 8.06 12.99
N GLU A 101 -5.45 8.43 12.50
CA GLU A 101 -6.73 7.96 13.02
C GLU A 101 -7.11 6.54 12.59
N VAL A 102 -6.51 6.01 11.51
CA VAL A 102 -6.94 4.73 10.92
C VAL A 102 -6.71 3.53 11.84
N PRO A 103 -5.57 3.37 12.55
CA PRO A 103 -5.39 2.24 13.46
C PRO A 103 -6.45 2.18 14.56
N ALA A 104 -6.78 3.32 15.16
CA ALA A 104 -7.82 3.40 16.20
C ALA A 104 -9.21 3.06 15.61
N ALA A 105 -9.53 3.56 14.43
CA ALA A 105 -10.78 3.27 13.74
C ALA A 105 -10.91 1.78 13.40
N VAL A 106 -9.84 1.13 12.91
CA VAL A 106 -9.82 -0.33 12.66
C VAL A 106 -10.02 -1.13 13.95
N SER A 107 -9.38 -0.70 15.07
CA SER A 107 -9.62 -1.34 16.37
C SER A 107 -11.09 -1.23 16.78
N ASN A 108 -11.70 -0.05 16.65
CA ASN A 108 -13.12 0.17 16.94
C ASN A 108 -14.04 -0.69 16.06
N CYS A 109 -13.70 -0.89 14.78
CA CYS A 109 -14.43 -1.82 13.91
C CYS A 109 -14.40 -3.24 14.48
N ARG A 110 -13.21 -3.73 14.82
CA ARG A 110 -13.02 -5.07 15.37
C ARG A 110 -13.79 -5.27 16.70
N ASP A 111 -13.70 -4.29 17.61
CA ASP A 111 -14.42 -4.32 18.89
C ASP A 111 -15.94 -4.30 18.70
N ALA A 112 -16.40 -3.73 17.58
CA ALA A 112 -17.79 -3.76 17.14
C ALA A 112 -18.18 -5.04 16.37
N GLY A 113 -17.30 -6.04 16.26
CA GLY A 113 -17.53 -7.28 15.53
C GLY A 113 -17.52 -7.12 14.01
N ILE A 114 -16.86 -6.09 13.49
CA ILE A 114 -16.72 -5.85 12.05
C ILE A 114 -15.37 -6.36 11.61
N ASP A 115 -15.34 -7.28 10.65
CA ASP A 115 -14.13 -7.80 10.05
C ASP A 115 -13.65 -6.88 8.92
N VAL A 116 -12.50 -6.26 9.10
CA VAL A 116 -11.88 -5.36 8.12
C VAL A 116 -10.98 -6.16 7.20
N LYS A 117 -11.17 -6.02 5.89
CA LYS A 117 -10.37 -6.65 4.84
C LYS A 117 -9.77 -5.59 3.93
N ILE A 118 -8.50 -5.75 3.57
CA ILE A 118 -7.80 -4.88 2.63
C ILE A 118 -7.81 -5.53 1.26
N VAL A 119 -8.31 -4.81 0.25
CA VAL A 119 -8.31 -5.25 -1.15
C VAL A 119 -7.72 -4.16 -2.02
N THR A 120 -6.51 -4.38 -2.53
CA THR A 120 -5.74 -3.36 -3.25
C THR A 120 -5.09 -3.90 -4.52
N GLY A 121 -4.84 -3.01 -5.47
CA GLY A 121 -4.00 -3.28 -6.64
C GLY A 121 -2.50 -3.29 -6.35
N ASP A 122 -2.08 -2.86 -5.16
CA ASP A 122 -0.69 -2.79 -4.74
C ASP A 122 -0.03 -4.15 -4.59
N THR A 123 1.29 -4.14 -4.39
CA THR A 123 2.07 -5.36 -4.14
C THR A 123 1.72 -5.98 -2.79
N THR A 124 1.93 -7.29 -2.67
CA THR A 124 1.68 -8.02 -1.42
C THR A 124 2.49 -7.45 -0.26
N ALA A 125 3.76 -7.09 -0.48
CA ALA A 125 4.62 -6.50 0.54
C ALA A 125 4.03 -5.18 1.08
N THR A 126 3.60 -4.28 0.19
CA THR A 126 2.97 -3.01 0.58
C THR A 126 1.66 -3.23 1.33
N ALA A 127 0.79 -4.09 0.80
CA ALA A 127 -0.52 -4.37 1.39
C ALA A 127 -0.41 -5.01 2.78
N MET A 128 0.52 -5.95 2.96
CA MET A 128 0.77 -6.62 4.24
C MET A 128 1.38 -5.66 5.28
N GLU A 129 2.31 -4.79 4.86
CA GLU A 129 2.89 -3.80 5.77
C GLU A 129 1.83 -2.79 6.25
N ILE A 130 0.97 -2.31 5.35
CA ILE A 130 -0.18 -1.46 5.73
C ILE A 130 -1.10 -2.23 6.69
N ALA A 131 -1.46 -3.48 6.37
CA ALA A 131 -2.33 -4.32 7.20
C ALA A 131 -1.78 -4.52 8.62
N ARG A 132 -0.45 -4.67 8.75
CA ARG A 132 0.25 -4.77 10.03
C ARG A 132 0.18 -3.45 10.81
N GLN A 133 0.49 -2.34 10.16
CA GLN A 133 0.51 -1.01 10.79
C GLN A 133 -0.87 -0.58 11.29
N ILE A 134 -1.94 -0.91 10.57
CA ILE A 134 -3.32 -0.57 10.99
C ILE A 134 -3.98 -1.64 11.86
N GLY A 135 -3.28 -2.75 12.15
CA GLY A 135 -3.76 -3.80 13.05
C GLY A 135 -4.81 -4.75 12.48
N VAL A 136 -4.96 -4.83 11.14
CA VAL A 136 -5.80 -5.83 10.44
C VAL A 136 -5.17 -7.22 10.53
N VAL A 137 -3.85 -7.29 10.38
CA VAL A 137 -3.06 -8.50 10.58
C VAL A 137 -2.18 -8.32 11.82
N ARG A 138 -2.28 -9.26 12.77
CA ARG A 138 -1.41 -9.31 13.95
C ARG A 138 -0.20 -10.19 13.65
N THR A 139 0.98 -9.73 14.00
CA THR A 139 2.15 -10.60 14.15
C THR A 139 2.14 -11.18 15.56
N ASN A 140 2.48 -12.47 15.71
CA ASN A 140 2.53 -13.15 17.03
C ASN A 140 3.46 -12.44 18.05
N THR A 141 4.24 -11.45 17.62
CA THR A 141 5.12 -10.63 18.46
C THR A 141 4.37 -9.63 19.35
N GLN A 142 3.08 -9.36 19.13
CA GLN A 142 2.28 -8.45 19.97
C GLN A 142 1.70 -9.12 21.22
N GLU A 143 1.78 -10.46 21.32
CA GLU A 143 1.42 -11.20 22.55
C GLU A 143 2.60 -11.35 23.52
N LEU A 144 3.83 -11.11 23.07
CA LEU A 144 5.05 -11.09 23.89
C LEU A 144 5.44 -9.63 24.04
N GLY A 145 5.31 -9.09 25.26
CA GLY A 145 5.49 -7.67 25.60
C GLY A 145 6.74 -7.01 24.98
N GLU A 146 6.70 -5.70 24.87
CA GLU A 146 7.67 -4.81 24.18
C GLU A 146 9.16 -5.02 24.52
N GLU A 147 9.52 -5.78 25.54
CA GLU A 147 10.91 -6.06 25.95
C GLU A 147 11.62 -7.14 25.10
N ALA A 148 10.89 -7.97 24.37
CA ALA A 148 11.47 -9.04 23.53
C ALA A 148 11.86 -8.57 22.11
N VAL A 149 11.40 -7.41 21.67
CA VAL A 149 11.49 -6.95 20.27
C VAL A 149 12.91 -6.54 19.85
N ASN A 150 13.79 -6.18 20.80
CA ASN A 150 15.11 -5.64 20.44
C ASN A 150 16.24 -6.68 20.31
N LYS A 151 15.99 -7.95 20.59
CA LYS A 151 17.08 -8.95 20.61
C LYS A 151 17.12 -9.93 19.42
N ASP A 152 16.02 -10.12 18.70
CA ASP A 152 15.90 -11.22 17.73
C ASP A 152 15.52 -10.85 16.29
N MET A 153 15.52 -9.58 15.91
CA MET A 153 15.19 -9.16 14.53
C MET A 153 16.17 -9.72 13.48
N ALA A 154 17.40 -10.01 13.86
CA ALA A 154 18.39 -10.60 12.95
C ALA A 154 18.18 -12.12 12.77
N ALA A 155 17.74 -12.83 13.81
CA ALA A 155 17.50 -14.27 13.76
C ALA A 155 16.22 -14.67 13.02
N LEU A 156 15.19 -13.80 13.02
CA LEU A 156 13.94 -14.02 12.31
C LEU A 156 14.07 -13.88 10.79
N HIS A 157 15.06 -13.12 10.33
CA HIS A 157 15.34 -12.98 8.89
C HIS A 157 16.05 -14.23 8.29
N GLU A 158 16.83 -14.94 9.09
CA GLU A 158 17.53 -16.16 8.63
C GLU A 158 16.67 -17.44 8.72
N ALA A 159 15.62 -17.45 9.53
CA ALA A 159 14.86 -18.69 9.79
C ALA A 159 13.70 -18.96 8.81
N GLY A 160 13.37 -18.09 7.88
CA GLY A 160 12.28 -18.33 6.90
C GLY A 160 10.91 -18.61 7.53
N ALA A 161 10.74 -18.32 8.83
CA ALA A 161 9.55 -18.63 9.61
C ALA A 161 8.49 -17.51 9.51
N LEU A 162 7.99 -17.27 8.29
CA LEU A 162 6.63 -16.77 8.16
C LEU A 162 5.72 -17.93 8.55
N SER A 163 5.16 -17.86 9.75
CA SER A 163 4.28 -18.91 10.25
C SER A 163 3.12 -19.14 9.28
N SER A 164 2.67 -20.39 9.17
CA SER A 164 1.57 -20.85 8.31
C SER A 164 0.28 -20.02 8.44
N SER A 165 0.08 -19.32 9.56
CA SER A 165 -1.06 -18.43 9.81
C SER A 165 -1.04 -17.13 8.97
N SER A 166 0.12 -16.61 8.58
CA SER A 166 0.20 -15.40 7.76
C SER A 166 -0.09 -15.67 6.26
N THR A 167 0.17 -16.90 5.80
CA THR A 167 -0.08 -17.32 4.41
C THR A 167 -1.58 -17.54 4.16
N GLU A 168 -2.34 -17.93 5.19
CA GLU A 168 -3.80 -18.08 5.10
C GLU A 168 -4.54 -16.73 5.11
N ALA A 169 -3.96 -15.71 5.73
CA ALA A 169 -4.56 -14.38 5.84
C ALA A 169 -4.40 -13.52 4.58
N SER A 170 -3.57 -13.91 3.61
CA SER A 170 -3.34 -13.12 2.40
C SER A 170 -3.43 -13.97 1.12
N ILE A 171 -3.86 -13.32 0.02
CA ILE A 171 -3.91 -13.89 -1.31
C ILE A 171 -3.67 -12.80 -2.36
N THR A 172 -3.13 -13.18 -3.52
CA THR A 172 -3.10 -12.26 -4.67
C THR A 172 -4.35 -12.40 -5.54
N GLY A 173 -4.72 -11.33 -6.27
CA GLY A 173 -5.84 -11.38 -7.21
C GLY A 173 -5.73 -12.52 -8.22
N PRO A 174 -4.59 -12.76 -8.90
CA PRO A 174 -4.41 -13.90 -9.80
C PRO A 174 -4.59 -15.26 -9.12
N GLU A 175 -4.08 -15.46 -7.90
CA GLU A 175 -4.30 -16.69 -7.14
C GLU A 175 -5.78 -16.86 -6.79
N PHE A 176 -6.45 -15.78 -6.33
CA PHE A 176 -7.87 -15.79 -6.02
C PHE A 176 -8.73 -16.09 -7.24
N ALA A 177 -8.38 -15.53 -8.41
CA ALA A 177 -9.07 -15.80 -9.66
C ALA A 177 -8.92 -17.25 -10.14
N ALA A 178 -7.81 -17.93 -9.78
CA ALA A 178 -7.55 -19.33 -10.13
C ALA A 178 -8.31 -20.33 -9.23
N LEU A 179 -8.82 -19.91 -8.07
CA LEU A 179 -9.60 -20.77 -7.17
C LEU A 179 -10.98 -21.07 -7.75
N SER A 180 -11.47 -22.28 -7.54
CA SER A 180 -12.90 -22.59 -7.70
C SER A 180 -13.76 -21.79 -6.72
N ASP A 181 -15.05 -21.64 -6.98
CA ASP A 181 -15.93 -20.89 -6.07
C ASP A 181 -16.03 -21.57 -4.69
N GLU A 182 -16.00 -22.89 -4.63
CA GLU A 182 -16.02 -23.64 -3.38
C GLU A 182 -14.76 -23.43 -2.55
N GLU A 183 -13.58 -23.40 -3.18
CA GLU A 183 -12.31 -23.15 -2.50
C GLU A 183 -12.21 -21.69 -2.05
N ALA A 184 -12.60 -20.75 -2.91
CA ALA A 184 -12.67 -19.34 -2.58
C ALA A 184 -13.63 -19.11 -1.39
N PHE A 185 -14.83 -19.70 -1.40
CA PHE A 185 -15.82 -19.59 -0.34
C PHE A 185 -15.29 -20.08 1.03
N ARG A 186 -14.55 -21.18 1.04
CA ARG A 186 -13.90 -21.69 2.28
C ARG A 186 -12.85 -20.75 2.80
N ARG A 187 -12.05 -20.12 1.91
CA ARG A 187 -10.88 -19.33 2.25
C ARG A 187 -11.19 -17.90 2.66
N ILE A 188 -12.26 -17.28 2.11
CA ILE A 188 -12.58 -15.85 2.33
C ILE A 188 -12.88 -15.49 3.78
N GLY A 189 -13.31 -16.44 4.61
CA GLY A 189 -13.58 -16.21 6.03
C GLY A 189 -12.33 -15.76 6.80
N GLY A 190 -11.18 -16.41 6.59
CA GLY A 190 -9.89 -16.09 7.18
C GLY A 190 -9.11 -15.00 6.44
N LEU A 191 -9.49 -14.68 5.21
CA LEU A 191 -8.79 -13.71 4.37
C LEU A 191 -8.83 -12.31 4.98
N LYS A 192 -7.68 -11.66 5.11
CA LYS A 192 -7.53 -10.28 5.59
C LYS A 192 -7.01 -9.33 4.51
N VAL A 193 -6.14 -9.83 3.61
CA VAL A 193 -5.48 -9.02 2.60
C VAL A 193 -5.57 -9.67 1.23
N MET A 194 -6.10 -8.96 0.25
CA MET A 194 -6.01 -9.31 -1.16
C MET A 194 -5.19 -8.24 -1.89
N SER A 195 -4.02 -8.62 -2.38
CA SER A 195 -3.10 -7.77 -3.12
C SER A 195 -3.24 -7.99 -4.63
N ARG A 196 -2.78 -7.04 -5.45
CA ARG A 196 -2.86 -7.10 -6.93
C ARG A 196 -4.27 -7.47 -7.44
N ALA A 197 -5.29 -7.05 -6.70
CA ALA A 197 -6.69 -7.31 -7.02
C ALA A 197 -7.13 -6.50 -8.24
N ARG A 198 -7.84 -7.15 -9.14
CA ARG A 198 -8.54 -6.53 -10.26
C ARG A 198 -9.98 -6.15 -9.84
N PRO A 199 -10.66 -5.28 -10.58
CA PRO A 199 -12.07 -4.95 -10.29
C PRO A 199 -12.97 -6.17 -10.17
N ALA A 200 -12.80 -7.17 -11.06
CA ALA A 200 -13.56 -8.41 -11.02
C ALA A 200 -13.30 -9.26 -9.76
N ASP A 201 -12.05 -9.26 -9.26
CA ASP A 201 -11.68 -9.99 -8.04
C ASP A 201 -12.35 -9.35 -6.81
N LYS A 202 -12.41 -8.00 -6.77
CA LYS A 202 -13.11 -7.25 -5.73
C LYS A 202 -14.61 -7.57 -5.70
N GLN A 203 -15.25 -7.54 -6.86
CA GLN A 203 -16.66 -7.88 -6.99
C GLN A 203 -16.95 -9.34 -6.61
N ARG A 204 -16.12 -10.30 -7.07
CA ARG A 204 -16.26 -11.71 -6.72
C ARG A 204 -16.14 -11.93 -5.21
N LEU A 205 -15.21 -11.26 -4.54
CA LEU A 205 -15.08 -11.34 -3.08
C LEU A 205 -16.33 -10.85 -2.38
N VAL A 206 -16.91 -9.73 -2.80
CA VAL A 206 -18.14 -9.18 -2.26
C VAL A 206 -19.28 -10.21 -2.40
N ASN A 207 -19.46 -10.79 -3.60
CA ASN A 207 -20.50 -11.78 -3.86
C ASN A 207 -20.37 -13.01 -2.95
N LEU A 208 -19.15 -13.54 -2.80
CA LEU A 208 -18.90 -14.72 -1.98
C LEU A 208 -19.14 -14.43 -0.48
N LEU A 209 -18.78 -13.24 0.00
CA LEU A 209 -19.07 -12.82 1.38
C LEU A 209 -20.58 -12.68 1.61
N GLN A 210 -21.33 -12.14 0.66
CA GLN A 210 -22.78 -12.04 0.72
C GLN A 210 -23.44 -13.42 0.70
N GLN A 211 -22.98 -14.35 -0.14
CA GLN A 211 -23.45 -15.76 -0.14
C GLN A 211 -23.17 -16.46 1.20
N ARG A 212 -22.15 -16.04 1.92
CA ARG A 212 -21.86 -16.52 3.28
C ARG A 212 -22.80 -15.94 4.34
N GLY A 213 -23.69 -15.02 3.97
CA GLY A 213 -24.62 -14.36 4.89
C GLY A 213 -24.03 -13.13 5.59
N GLU A 214 -22.86 -12.66 5.16
CA GLU A 214 -22.23 -11.47 5.72
C GLU A 214 -22.87 -10.20 5.17
N VAL A 215 -23.00 -9.18 6.02
CA VAL A 215 -23.35 -7.83 5.57
C VAL A 215 -22.09 -7.11 5.17
N VAL A 216 -21.94 -6.84 3.87
CA VAL A 216 -20.71 -6.31 3.29
C VAL A 216 -20.83 -4.82 3.00
N ALA A 217 -19.91 -4.04 3.55
CA ALA A 217 -19.67 -2.65 3.14
C ALA A 217 -18.36 -2.58 2.37
N VAL A 218 -18.32 -1.78 1.31
CA VAL A 218 -17.13 -1.53 0.49
C VAL A 218 -16.82 -0.05 0.50
N THR A 219 -15.55 0.30 0.68
CA THR A 219 -15.06 1.67 0.49
C THR A 219 -14.12 1.74 -0.69
N GLY A 220 -14.22 2.79 -1.50
CA GLY A 220 -13.37 3.00 -2.67
C GLY A 220 -13.47 4.43 -3.21
N ASP A 221 -12.47 4.85 -3.96
CA ASP A 221 -12.35 6.19 -4.54
C ASP A 221 -12.17 6.18 -6.06
N GLY A 222 -11.83 5.01 -6.60
CA GLY A 222 -11.48 4.84 -8.02
C GLY A 222 -12.59 4.25 -8.88
N THR A 223 -12.45 4.44 -10.18
CA THR A 223 -13.31 3.81 -11.19
C THR A 223 -13.27 2.28 -11.09
N ASN A 224 -12.14 1.74 -10.65
CA ASN A 224 -11.92 0.30 -10.48
C ASN A 224 -12.73 -0.31 -9.32
N ASP A 225 -13.20 0.52 -8.40
CA ASP A 225 -13.98 0.11 -7.24
C ASP A 225 -15.49 0.11 -7.50
N ALA A 226 -15.93 0.82 -8.54
CA ALA A 226 -17.35 1.00 -8.84
C ALA A 226 -18.16 -0.30 -8.93
N PRO A 227 -17.68 -1.40 -9.55
CA PRO A 227 -18.43 -2.66 -9.56
C PRO A 227 -18.63 -3.25 -8.16
N ALA A 228 -17.61 -3.16 -7.29
CA ALA A 228 -17.69 -3.65 -5.93
C ALA A 228 -18.56 -2.75 -5.03
N LEU A 229 -18.46 -1.42 -5.19
CA LEU A 229 -19.30 -0.44 -4.50
C LEU A 229 -20.79 -0.66 -4.78
N ASN A 230 -21.14 -0.81 -6.05
CA ASN A 230 -22.54 -1.03 -6.46
C ASN A 230 -23.11 -2.40 -6.02
N HIS A 231 -22.24 -3.40 -5.87
CA HIS A 231 -22.64 -4.77 -5.52
C HIS A 231 -22.71 -5.01 -4.02
N ALA A 232 -22.04 -4.19 -3.21
CA ALA A 232 -22.05 -4.29 -1.77
C ALA A 232 -23.44 -3.98 -1.18
N HIS A 233 -23.70 -4.40 0.06
CA HIS A 233 -24.90 -3.96 0.77
C HIS A 233 -24.84 -2.47 1.14
N VAL A 234 -23.61 -1.94 1.30
CA VAL A 234 -23.36 -0.51 1.51
C VAL A 234 -22.09 -0.13 0.77
N GLY A 235 -22.24 0.66 -0.29
CA GLY A 235 -21.12 1.28 -1.01
C GLY A 235 -20.79 2.64 -0.41
N LEU A 236 -19.52 2.87 -0.08
CA LEU A 236 -19.01 4.10 0.52
C LEU A 236 -17.94 4.71 -0.38
N SER A 237 -18.16 5.88 -0.95
CA SER A 237 -17.15 6.61 -1.70
C SER A 237 -16.50 7.70 -0.86
N LEU A 238 -15.27 8.09 -1.24
CA LEU A 238 -14.61 9.25 -0.66
C LEU A 238 -15.04 10.54 -1.37
N GLY A 239 -15.07 11.66 -0.65
CA GLY A 239 -15.38 12.98 -1.19
C GLY A 239 -14.40 13.41 -2.29
N SER A 240 -13.13 13.05 -2.17
CA SER A 240 -12.09 13.21 -3.19
C SER A 240 -12.17 12.20 -4.34
N GLY A 241 -12.99 11.14 -4.21
CA GLY A 241 -13.11 10.07 -5.18
C GLY A 241 -13.68 10.51 -6.53
N THR A 242 -13.52 9.65 -7.54
CA THR A 242 -14.03 9.89 -8.90
C THR A 242 -15.56 9.97 -8.92
N SER A 243 -16.11 10.68 -9.91
CA SER A 243 -17.57 10.74 -10.11
C SER A 243 -18.18 9.34 -10.32
N VAL A 244 -17.44 8.42 -10.95
CA VAL A 244 -17.88 7.05 -11.17
C VAL A 244 -18.03 6.30 -9.85
N ALA A 245 -17.06 6.41 -8.92
CA ALA A 245 -17.14 5.80 -7.59
C ALA A 245 -18.31 6.40 -6.79
N LYS A 246 -18.47 7.72 -6.81
CA LYS A 246 -19.58 8.41 -6.14
C LYS A 246 -20.96 7.97 -6.65
N ASN A 247 -21.11 7.85 -7.95
CA ASN A 247 -22.38 7.40 -8.55
C ASN A 247 -22.68 5.92 -8.30
N ALA A 248 -21.65 5.11 -8.03
CA ALA A 248 -21.79 3.69 -7.73
C ALA A 248 -21.97 3.40 -6.23
N SER A 249 -21.89 4.40 -5.36
CA SER A 249 -21.97 4.27 -3.91
C SER A 249 -23.31 4.76 -3.36
N ASP A 250 -23.70 4.22 -2.19
CA ASP A 250 -24.89 4.65 -1.46
C ASP A 250 -24.63 5.91 -0.63
N MET A 251 -23.39 6.10 -0.17
CA MET A 251 -22.97 7.23 0.65
C MET A 251 -21.60 7.77 0.22
N THR A 252 -21.42 9.08 0.36
CA THR A 252 -20.14 9.75 0.13
C THR A 252 -19.61 10.34 1.43
N LEU A 253 -18.38 9.98 1.81
CA LEU A 253 -17.68 10.50 2.97
C LEU A 253 -17.00 11.81 2.60
N MET A 254 -17.57 12.93 3.02
CA MET A 254 -17.11 14.28 2.62
C MET A 254 -15.75 14.66 3.21
N ASP A 255 -15.36 14.06 4.31
CA ASP A 255 -14.10 14.30 5.03
C ASP A 255 -12.99 13.28 4.68
N ASP A 256 -13.26 12.35 3.77
CA ASP A 256 -12.36 11.27 3.37
C ASP A 256 -11.80 10.44 4.55
N SER A 257 -12.50 10.44 5.70
CA SER A 257 -12.03 9.82 6.92
C SER A 257 -12.62 8.43 7.13
N PHE A 258 -11.74 7.44 7.37
CA PHE A 258 -12.17 6.10 7.74
C PHE A 258 -12.91 6.09 9.10
N ASP A 259 -12.58 6.99 10.03
CA ASP A 259 -13.30 7.13 11.31
C ASP A 259 -14.77 7.51 11.11
N SER A 260 -15.10 8.24 10.05
CA SER A 260 -16.49 8.57 9.72
C SER A 260 -17.31 7.33 9.33
N ILE A 261 -16.68 6.28 8.77
CA ILE A 261 -17.33 4.98 8.55
C ILE A 261 -17.74 4.36 9.90
N VAL A 262 -16.81 4.34 10.86
CA VAL A 262 -17.07 3.80 12.20
C VAL A 262 -18.23 4.54 12.87
N ARG A 263 -18.22 5.87 12.76
CA ARG A 263 -19.33 6.72 13.28
C ARG A 263 -20.65 6.42 12.58
N ALA A 264 -20.67 6.28 11.27
CA ALA A 264 -21.87 5.93 10.50
C ALA A 264 -22.45 4.58 10.94
N VAL A 265 -21.60 3.56 11.12
CA VAL A 265 -22.03 2.24 11.63
C VAL A 265 -22.64 2.35 13.05
N ARG A 266 -21.99 3.10 13.95
CA ARG A 266 -22.51 3.31 15.32
C ARG A 266 -23.89 3.99 15.29
N TRP A 267 -24.06 5.01 14.46
CA TRP A 267 -25.34 5.71 14.27
C TRP A 267 -26.40 4.77 13.70
N GLY A 268 -26.09 4.04 12.64
CA GLY A 268 -27.00 3.08 12.02
C GLY A 268 -27.48 2.01 13.01
N ARG A 269 -26.56 1.44 13.80
CA ARG A 269 -26.91 0.47 14.87
C ARG A 269 -27.78 1.09 15.97
N SER A 270 -27.53 2.34 16.34
CA SER A 270 -28.37 3.04 17.33
C SER A 270 -29.77 3.30 16.80
N LEU A 271 -29.86 3.76 15.54
CA LEU A 271 -31.15 3.99 14.88
C LEU A 271 -31.95 2.69 14.77
N TYR A 272 -31.29 1.59 14.35
CA TYR A 272 -31.94 0.27 14.25
C TYR A 272 -32.51 -0.20 15.60
N ARG A 273 -31.76 -0.05 16.70
CA ARG A 273 -32.23 -0.37 18.05
C ARG A 273 -33.45 0.49 18.47
N ASN A 274 -33.44 1.76 18.09
CA ASN A 274 -34.57 2.64 18.40
C ASN A 274 -35.81 2.23 17.61
N ILE A 275 -35.70 1.86 16.34
CA ILE A 275 -36.79 1.35 15.52
C ILE A 275 -37.34 0.03 16.10
N GLN A 276 -36.45 -0.91 16.49
CA GLN A 276 -36.86 -2.14 17.14
C GLN A 276 -37.66 -1.87 18.43
N ARG A 277 -37.15 -0.99 19.30
CA ARG A 277 -37.87 -0.62 20.52
C ARG A 277 -39.24 -0.04 20.23
N PHE A 278 -39.33 0.85 19.24
CA PHE A 278 -40.60 1.45 18.83
C PHE A 278 -41.62 0.37 18.40
N ILE A 279 -41.18 -0.60 17.59
CA ILE A 279 -42.06 -1.70 17.13
C ILE A 279 -42.47 -2.58 18.28
N PHE A 280 -41.62 -2.84 19.29
CA PHE A 280 -41.93 -3.67 20.42
C PHE A 280 -42.86 -2.97 21.45
N PHE A 281 -42.97 -1.64 21.42
CA PHE A 281 -43.84 -0.89 22.32
C PHE A 281 -45.21 -0.56 21.73
N GLN A 282 -45.46 -0.88 20.46
CA GLN A 282 -46.77 -0.85 19.82
C GLN A 282 -47.46 -2.22 19.88
#